data_cd303c51b274539df000fbe713de9546
#
_entry.id   cd303c51b274539df000fbe713de9546
#
_cell.length_a   1.000
_cell.length_b   1.000
_cell.length_c   1.000
_cell.angle_alpha   90.00
_cell.angle_beta   90.00
_cell.angle_gamma   90.00
#
_symmetry.space_group_name_H-M   'P 1'
#
loop_
_entity.id
_entity.type
_entity.pdbx_description
1 polymer ?
#
loop_
_entity_poly.entity_id
_entity_poly.type
_entity_poly.pdbx_seq_one_letter_code
_entity_poly.pdbx_strand_id
1 'polypeptide(L)'
;MDYSAFVPVTGVIANVTRGGDCCSQMVSLRTDMGIVNFHVNADTLIIDNRQLRRGMEIVAYYDSNLPVPLIFPPQYHAQIVAVPGRNQQIMLNQFDRNLRASDQSLQLNIGPGTQVRTANGQNFGCPPGNQWLLVFYSVTTR
;
A
#
# COMPACT_ATOMS: atom_id res chain seq x y z
N MET A 1 -10.64 8.93 9.74
CA MET A 1 -9.37 9.35 9.15
C MET A 1 -9.47 9.32 7.63
N ASP A 2 -8.89 10.30 6.99
CA ASP A 2 -9.02 10.49 5.55
C ASP A 2 -7.71 10.16 4.85
N TYR A 3 -7.73 9.19 3.94
CA TYR A 3 -6.56 8.78 3.18
C TYR A 3 -6.63 9.23 1.72
N SER A 4 -7.49 10.22 1.41
CA SER A 4 -7.69 10.65 0.02
C SER A 4 -6.42 11.22 -0.62
N ALA A 5 -5.48 11.71 0.17
CA ALA A 5 -4.22 12.25 -0.32
C ALA A 5 -3.12 11.19 -0.48
N PHE A 6 -3.39 9.93 -0.13
CA PHE A 6 -2.41 8.87 -0.26
C PHE A 6 -2.36 8.41 -1.72
N VAL A 7 -1.15 8.36 -2.28
CA VAL A 7 -0.91 8.04 -3.68
C VAL A 7 -0.12 6.74 -3.76
N PRO A 8 -0.62 5.74 -4.51
CA PRO A 8 0.11 4.49 -4.70
C PRO A 8 1.19 4.62 -5.76
N VAL A 9 2.32 3.97 -5.52
CA VAL A 9 3.37 3.79 -6.51
C VAL A 9 3.70 2.31 -6.56
N THR A 10 3.48 1.69 -7.71
CA THR A 10 3.76 0.28 -7.92
C THR A 10 5.12 0.13 -8.60
N GLY A 11 5.91 -0.78 -8.10
CA GLY A 11 7.22 -1.05 -8.71
C GLY A 11 7.87 -2.29 -8.14
N VAL A 12 9.02 -2.60 -8.72
CA VAL A 12 9.85 -3.72 -8.27
C VAL A 12 11.04 -3.14 -7.52
N ILE A 13 11.33 -3.70 -6.36
CA ILE A 13 12.46 -3.24 -5.55
C ILE A 13 13.76 -3.53 -6.29
N ALA A 14 14.46 -2.48 -6.67
CA ALA A 14 15.76 -2.58 -7.32
C ALA A 14 16.90 -2.63 -6.30
N ASN A 15 16.73 -1.98 -5.16
CA ASN A 15 17.74 -1.94 -4.13
C ASN A 15 17.13 -1.54 -2.78
N VAL A 16 17.72 -2.04 -1.71
CA VAL A 16 17.38 -1.66 -0.34
C VAL A 16 18.69 -1.31 0.37
N THR A 17 18.79 -0.08 0.87
CA THR A 17 19.96 0.35 1.65
C THR A 17 19.53 0.73 3.04
N ARG A 18 20.42 0.51 4.01
CA ARG A 18 20.11 0.87 5.39
C ARG A 18 20.24 2.37 5.56
N GLY A 19 19.35 2.91 6.37
CA GLY A 19 19.41 4.31 6.76
C GLY A 19 20.32 4.54 7.95
N GLY A 20 20.18 5.71 8.56
CA GLY A 20 21.04 6.12 9.66
C GLY A 20 20.74 5.48 11.00
N ASP A 21 19.63 4.76 11.14
CA ASP A 21 19.25 4.11 12.41
C ASP A 21 18.81 2.68 12.15
N CYS A 22 18.39 2.00 13.23
CA CYS A 22 18.10 0.58 13.17
C CYS A 22 16.84 0.24 12.38
N CYS A 23 15.95 1.20 12.17
CA CYS A 23 14.63 0.96 11.57
C CYS A 23 14.46 1.63 10.23
N SER A 24 15.44 2.42 9.79
CA SER A 24 15.32 3.19 8.54
C SER A 24 15.98 2.47 7.39
N GLN A 25 15.31 2.51 6.24
CA GLN A 25 15.81 1.97 4.98
C GLN A 25 15.44 2.93 3.86
N MET A 26 16.24 2.91 2.81
CA MET A 26 15.88 3.53 1.54
C MET A 26 15.60 2.41 0.56
N VAL A 27 14.38 2.39 0.03
CA VAL A 27 13.95 1.39 -0.95
C VAL A 27 13.83 2.06 -2.29
N SER A 28 14.62 1.59 -3.26
CA SER A 28 14.57 2.11 -4.63
C SER A 28 13.66 1.22 -5.45
N LEU A 29 12.59 1.81 -6.01
CA LEU A 29 11.64 1.10 -6.85
C LEU A 29 11.88 1.41 -8.32
N ARG A 30 11.90 0.38 -9.13
CA ARG A 30 11.84 0.53 -10.59
C ARG A 30 10.37 0.54 -11.00
N THR A 31 9.92 1.67 -11.52
CA THR A 31 8.54 1.88 -11.93
C THR A 31 8.48 2.16 -13.43
N ASP A 32 7.26 2.24 -13.98
CA ASP A 32 7.07 2.62 -15.38
C ASP A 32 7.62 4.00 -15.70
N MET A 33 7.74 4.86 -14.69
CA MET A 33 8.21 6.24 -14.87
C MET A 33 9.68 6.40 -14.46
N GLY A 34 10.40 5.29 -14.20
CA GLY A 34 11.78 5.33 -13.76
C GLY A 34 11.93 4.98 -12.30
N ILE A 35 13.09 5.31 -11.74
CA ILE A 35 13.40 4.99 -10.34
C ILE A 35 12.73 6.00 -9.42
N VAL A 36 12.09 5.49 -8.37
CA VAL A 36 11.52 6.28 -7.28
C VAL A 36 12.02 5.70 -5.97
N ASN A 37 12.52 6.57 -5.09
CA ASN A 37 13.07 6.15 -3.82
C ASN A 37 12.07 6.40 -2.70
N PHE A 38 11.93 5.42 -1.81
CA PHE A 38 11.07 5.53 -0.64
C PHE A 38 11.86 5.37 0.63
N HIS A 39 11.66 6.32 1.56
CA HIS A 39 12.15 6.18 2.92
C HIS A 39 11.15 5.32 3.70
N VAL A 40 11.64 4.24 4.28
CA VAL A 40 10.85 3.33 5.11
C VAL A 40 11.45 3.38 6.51
N ASN A 41 10.63 3.65 7.50
CA ASN A 41 11.10 3.72 8.89
C ASN A 41 10.05 3.10 9.83
N ALA A 42 10.23 3.31 11.12
CA ALA A 42 9.34 2.71 12.13
C ALA A 42 7.90 3.20 12.02
N ASP A 43 7.67 4.36 11.40
CA ASP A 43 6.32 4.90 11.19
C ASP A 43 5.65 4.34 9.94
N THR A 44 6.37 3.62 9.10
CA THR A 44 5.80 3.00 7.90
C THR A 44 5.03 1.75 8.29
N LEU A 45 3.78 1.66 7.83
CA LEU A 45 2.99 0.46 8.01
C LEU A 45 3.30 -0.52 6.88
N ILE A 46 3.96 -1.62 7.22
CA ILE A 46 4.22 -2.69 6.25
C ILE A 46 3.21 -3.79 6.52
N ILE A 47 2.32 -4.01 5.56
CA ILE A 47 1.25 -4.99 5.72
C ILE A 47 1.85 -6.39 5.84
N ASP A 48 1.39 -7.14 6.82
CA ASP A 48 1.85 -8.50 7.13
C ASP A 48 3.33 -8.57 7.56
N ASN A 49 3.90 -7.46 7.98
CA ASN A 49 5.29 -7.41 8.48
C ASN A 49 6.31 -8.06 7.54
N ARG A 50 6.11 -7.89 6.24
CA ARG A 50 6.99 -8.47 5.24
C ARG A 50 8.35 -7.80 5.27
N GLN A 51 9.41 -8.58 5.15
CA GLN A 51 10.74 -8.04 4.96
C GLN A 51 10.92 -7.64 3.49
N LEU A 52 11.28 -6.39 3.25
CA LEU A 52 11.43 -5.86 1.91
C LEU A 52 12.76 -6.30 1.33
N ARG A 53 12.73 -6.88 0.13
CA ARG A 53 13.92 -7.42 -0.53
C ARG A 53 13.93 -7.04 -1.99
N ARG A 54 15.13 -6.97 -2.54
CA ARG A 54 15.34 -6.77 -3.97
C ARG A 54 14.57 -7.80 -4.77
N GLY A 55 13.91 -7.38 -5.83
CA GLY A 55 13.13 -8.23 -6.70
C GLY A 55 11.66 -8.36 -6.35
N MET A 56 11.25 -7.88 -5.17
CA MET A 56 9.84 -7.93 -4.79
C MET A 56 9.06 -6.83 -5.49
N GLU A 57 7.86 -7.18 -5.94
CA GLU A 57 6.88 -6.18 -6.39
C GLU A 57 6.13 -5.67 -5.18
N ILE A 58 6.05 -4.36 -5.05
CA ILE A 58 5.33 -3.73 -3.94
C ILE A 58 4.49 -2.57 -4.44
N VAL A 59 3.53 -2.17 -3.61
CA VAL A 59 2.81 -0.92 -3.75
C VAL A 59 3.13 -0.09 -2.51
N ALA A 60 3.74 1.07 -2.71
CA ALA A 60 4.06 1.98 -1.62
C ALA A 60 3.19 3.22 -1.75
N TYR A 61 2.62 3.66 -0.64
CA TYR A 61 1.77 4.85 -0.59
C TYR A 61 2.51 5.99 0.08
N TYR A 62 2.48 7.16 -0.55
CA TYR A 62 2.96 8.38 0.09
C TYR A 62 1.81 9.38 0.24
N ASP A 63 1.97 10.30 1.18
CA ASP A 63 0.98 11.33 1.44
C ASP A 63 1.31 12.55 0.60
N SER A 64 0.47 12.86 -0.38
CA SER A 64 0.71 13.97 -1.30
C SER A 64 0.59 15.34 -0.63
N ASN A 65 0.06 15.41 0.59
CA ASN A 65 0.01 16.65 1.36
C ASN A 65 1.33 16.97 2.06
N LEU A 66 2.26 16.03 2.13
CA LEU A 66 3.55 16.27 2.77
C LEU A 66 4.53 16.84 1.76
N PRO A 67 5.38 17.79 2.18
CA PRO A 67 6.40 18.32 1.27
C PRO A 67 7.41 17.24 0.91
N VAL A 68 7.94 17.34 -0.31
CA VAL A 68 8.97 16.42 -0.79
C VAL A 68 10.16 17.24 -1.30
N PRO A 69 11.38 16.71 -1.19
CA PRO A 69 12.53 17.42 -1.76
C PRO A 69 12.45 17.47 -3.28
N LEU A 70 12.92 18.58 -3.84
CA LEU A 70 12.97 18.75 -5.30
C LEU A 70 14.28 18.18 -5.83
N ILE A 71 14.37 16.86 -5.81
CA ILE A 71 15.55 16.14 -6.25
C ILE A 71 15.16 15.02 -7.20
N PHE A 72 16.12 14.54 -7.94
CA PHE A 72 15.93 13.42 -8.86
C PHE A 72 16.96 12.34 -8.56
N PRO A 73 16.59 11.06 -8.43
CA PRO A 73 15.22 10.51 -8.52
C PRO A 73 14.31 11.02 -7.39
N PRO A 74 12.99 11.02 -7.59
CA PRO A 74 12.08 11.46 -6.55
C PRO A 74 12.22 10.65 -5.27
N GLN A 75 12.06 11.29 -4.13
CA GLN A 75 12.10 10.63 -2.82
C GLN A 75 10.83 10.95 -2.07
N TYR A 76 10.19 9.90 -1.54
CA TYR A 76 8.98 10.02 -0.74
C TYR A 76 9.15 9.24 0.55
N HIS A 77 8.39 9.63 1.57
CA HIS A 77 8.24 8.83 2.78
C HIS A 77 7.10 7.83 2.56
N ALA A 78 7.38 6.54 2.74
CA ALA A 78 6.35 5.52 2.59
C ALA A 78 5.48 5.51 3.84
N GLN A 79 4.18 5.75 3.66
CA GLN A 79 3.20 5.65 4.73
C GLN A 79 2.73 4.20 4.90
N ILE A 80 2.47 3.53 3.78
CA ILE A 80 2.01 2.15 3.75
C ILE A 80 2.78 1.43 2.65
N VAL A 81 3.21 0.21 2.94
CA VAL A 81 3.80 -0.69 1.96
C VAL A 81 3.00 -1.99 1.96
N ALA A 82 2.55 -2.40 0.79
CA ALA A 82 1.81 -3.63 0.62
C ALA A 82 2.47 -4.48 -0.46
N VAL A 83 2.52 -5.79 -0.23
CA VAL A 83 3.13 -6.74 -1.17
C VAL A 83 2.02 -7.60 -1.75
N PRO A 84 1.63 -7.38 -3.03
CA PRO A 84 0.57 -8.19 -3.62
C PRO A 84 1.05 -9.61 -3.86
N GLY A 85 0.13 -10.56 -3.68
CA GLY A 85 0.37 -11.92 -4.10
C GLY A 85 0.21 -12.08 -5.60
N ARG A 86 0.41 -13.31 -6.06
CA ARG A 86 0.24 -13.61 -7.47
C ARG A 86 -1.19 -13.31 -7.91
N ASN A 87 -1.35 -12.57 -9.00
CA ASN A 87 -2.64 -12.19 -9.56
C ASN A 87 -3.50 -11.33 -8.63
N GLN A 88 -2.87 -10.66 -7.68
CA GLN A 88 -3.57 -9.72 -6.80
C GLN A 88 -3.28 -8.28 -7.22
N GLN A 89 -4.28 -7.45 -7.00
CA GLN A 89 -4.17 -6.00 -7.10
C GLN A 89 -4.46 -5.40 -5.74
N ILE A 90 -4.06 -4.17 -5.55
CA ILE A 90 -4.20 -3.48 -4.27
C ILE A 90 -4.91 -2.15 -4.50
N MET A 91 -5.87 -1.85 -3.64
CA MET A 91 -6.59 -0.58 -3.68
C MET A 91 -6.80 -0.07 -2.26
N LEU A 92 -6.58 1.23 -2.07
CA LEU A 92 -6.94 1.93 -0.84
C LEU A 92 -8.04 2.91 -1.20
N ASN A 93 -9.24 2.72 -0.63
CA ASN A 93 -10.35 3.59 -0.95
C ASN A 93 -11.38 3.60 0.19
N GLN A 94 -12.24 4.59 0.17
CA GLN A 94 -13.43 4.64 1.01
C GLN A 94 -14.50 3.77 0.37
N PHE A 95 -15.07 2.83 1.14
CA PHE A 95 -16.11 1.94 0.67
C PHE A 95 -17.41 2.23 1.42
N ASP A 96 -18.53 2.13 0.71
CA ASP A 96 -19.84 2.35 1.31
C ASP A 96 -20.32 1.08 2.01
N ARG A 97 -21.55 1.15 2.51
CA ARG A 97 -22.16 0.01 3.22
C ARG A 97 -22.25 -1.23 2.36
N ASN A 98 -22.39 -1.05 1.04
CA ASN A 98 -22.49 -2.15 0.09
C ASN A 98 -21.14 -2.59 -0.45
N LEU A 99 -20.04 -2.09 0.13
CA LEU A 99 -18.67 -2.42 -0.24
C LEU A 99 -18.34 -1.98 -1.67
N ARG A 100 -18.92 -0.86 -2.08
CA ARG A 100 -18.59 -0.21 -3.34
C ARG A 100 -17.65 0.95 -3.08
N ALA A 101 -16.57 1.02 -3.86
CA ALA A 101 -15.60 2.10 -3.74
C ALA A 101 -16.25 3.45 -4.07
N SER A 102 -15.77 4.52 -3.44
CA SER A 102 -16.34 5.86 -3.61
C SER A 102 -16.26 6.35 -5.06
N ASP A 103 -15.25 5.93 -5.81
CA ASP A 103 -15.10 6.25 -7.22
C ASP A 103 -15.82 5.27 -8.14
N GLN A 104 -16.55 4.32 -7.58
CA GLN A 104 -17.33 3.29 -8.26
C GLN A 104 -16.48 2.34 -9.12
N SER A 105 -15.17 2.31 -8.90
CA SER A 105 -14.26 1.48 -9.69
C SER A 105 -14.34 0.00 -9.32
N LEU A 106 -14.82 -0.32 -8.12
CA LEU A 106 -14.74 -1.67 -7.59
C LEU A 106 -15.86 -1.90 -6.60
N GLN A 107 -16.46 -3.10 -6.65
CA GLN A 107 -17.34 -3.58 -5.60
C GLN A 107 -16.79 -4.89 -5.06
N LEU A 108 -16.68 -4.99 -3.75
CA LEU A 108 -16.07 -6.16 -3.11
C LEU A 108 -17.08 -7.27 -2.93
N ASN A 109 -16.64 -8.50 -3.20
CA ASN A 109 -17.40 -9.72 -2.89
C ASN A 109 -16.65 -10.43 -1.76
N ILE A 110 -17.20 -10.35 -0.56
CA ILE A 110 -16.60 -10.99 0.60
C ILE A 110 -17.18 -12.38 0.74
N GLY A 111 -16.31 -13.38 0.68
CA GLY A 111 -16.66 -14.78 0.81
C GLY A 111 -16.03 -15.41 2.02
N PRO A 112 -16.22 -16.72 2.20
CA PRO A 112 -15.69 -17.42 3.39
C PRO A 112 -14.17 -17.43 3.45
N GLY A 113 -13.49 -17.27 2.32
CA GLY A 113 -12.03 -17.20 2.31
C GLY A 113 -11.47 -15.81 2.48
N THR A 114 -12.32 -14.79 2.60
CA THR A 114 -11.86 -13.41 2.75
C THR A 114 -11.47 -13.13 4.19
N GLN A 115 -10.27 -12.61 4.38
CA GLN A 115 -9.81 -12.18 5.69
C GLN A 115 -10.01 -10.68 5.83
N VAL A 116 -10.64 -10.25 6.93
CA VAL A 116 -10.79 -8.85 7.26
C VAL A 116 -10.07 -8.59 8.58
N ARG A 117 -9.06 -7.71 8.52
CA ARG A 117 -8.19 -7.47 9.66
C ARG A 117 -7.98 -5.98 9.84
N THR A 118 -7.61 -5.61 11.05
CA THR A 118 -7.15 -4.25 11.33
C THR A 118 -5.75 -4.05 10.73
N ALA A 119 -5.31 -2.78 10.70
CA ALA A 119 -4.00 -2.46 10.14
C ALA A 119 -2.85 -3.20 10.83
N ASN A 120 -3.00 -3.49 12.13
CA ASN A 120 -1.98 -4.22 12.88
C ASN A 120 -2.19 -5.73 12.91
N GLY A 121 -3.10 -6.26 12.08
CA GLY A 121 -3.23 -7.69 11.86
C GLY A 121 -4.26 -8.42 12.72
N GLN A 122 -5.02 -7.71 13.54
CA GLN A 122 -6.06 -8.33 14.35
C GLN A 122 -7.31 -8.62 13.53
N ASN A 123 -8.05 -9.64 13.92
CA ASN A 123 -9.31 -9.94 13.28
C ASN A 123 -10.30 -8.80 13.48
N PHE A 124 -11.00 -8.43 12.42
CA PHE A 124 -12.02 -7.39 12.47
C PHE A 124 -13.39 -8.05 12.51
N GLY A 125 -14.07 -7.93 13.63
CA GLY A 125 -15.31 -8.67 13.88
C GLY A 125 -16.60 -7.98 13.45
N CYS A 126 -16.49 -6.79 12.85
CA CYS A 126 -17.66 -6.01 12.41
C CYS A 126 -17.76 -6.01 10.89
N PRO A 127 -18.94 -5.67 10.33
CA PRO A 127 -19.02 -5.47 8.88
C PRO A 127 -18.02 -4.39 8.43
N PRO A 128 -17.30 -4.61 7.32
CA PRO A 128 -16.22 -3.69 6.93
C PRO A 128 -16.67 -2.47 6.14
N GLY A 129 -17.96 -2.29 5.89
CA GLY A 129 -18.44 -1.16 5.11
C GLY A 129 -18.33 0.18 5.81
N ASN A 130 -18.56 1.25 5.06
CA ASN A 130 -18.58 2.65 5.52
C ASN A 130 -17.26 3.12 6.10
N GLN A 131 -16.13 2.68 5.54
CA GLN A 131 -14.81 3.08 6.02
C GLN A 131 -13.77 2.92 4.94
N TRP A 132 -12.57 3.42 5.23
CA TRP A 132 -11.40 3.21 4.36
C TRP A 132 -10.91 1.80 4.51
N LEU A 133 -10.66 1.16 3.37
CA LEU A 133 -10.13 -0.21 3.32
C LEU A 133 -8.93 -0.25 2.39
N LEU A 134 -7.90 -0.96 2.81
CA LEU A 134 -6.82 -1.40 1.93
C LEU A 134 -7.16 -2.82 1.51
N VAL A 135 -7.34 -3.02 0.21
CA VAL A 135 -7.91 -4.26 -0.33
C VAL A 135 -6.89 -4.94 -1.22
N PHE A 136 -6.67 -6.22 -0.94
CA PHE A 136 -5.93 -7.13 -1.83
C PHE A 136 -7.00 -7.95 -2.57
N TYR A 137 -7.10 -7.79 -3.88
CA TYR A 137 -8.21 -8.38 -4.62
C TYR A 137 -7.77 -8.95 -5.95
N SER A 138 -8.59 -9.85 -6.48
CA SER A 138 -8.50 -10.31 -7.86
C SER A 138 -9.76 -9.90 -8.59
N VAL A 139 -9.61 -9.48 -9.84
CA VAL A 139 -10.76 -9.13 -10.65
C VAL A 139 -11.38 -10.40 -11.20
N THR A 140 -12.69 -10.56 -10.98
CA THR A 140 -13.43 -11.67 -11.59
C THR A 140 -14.17 -11.15 -12.79
N THR A 141 -14.12 -11.90 -13.87
CA THR A 141 -14.87 -11.61 -15.09
C THR A 141 -16.03 -12.59 -15.21
N ARG A 142 -17.20 -12.03 -15.49
CA ARG A 142 -18.42 -12.83 -15.50
C ARG A 142 -19.27 -12.49 -16.68
#